data_5c80358d47c903f1aeeeafd4fa359b07
#
_entry.id   5c80358d47c903f1aeeeafd4fa359b07
#
_cell.length_a   1.000
_cell.length_b   1.000
_cell.length_c   1.000
_cell.angle_alpha   90.00
_cell.angle_beta   90.00
_cell.angle_gamma   90.00
#
_symmetry.space_group_name_H-M   'P 1'
#
loop_
_entity.id
_entity.type
_entity.pdbx_description
1 polymer ?
#
loop_
_entity_poly.entity_id
_entity_poly.type
_entity_poly.pdbx_seq_one_letter_code
_entity_poly.pdbx_strand_id
1 'polypeptide(L)'
;MSVGRIDTAALHLLRKHEDAEFVRRHPRSRELLERGRASMPGGVPMSWMTGLYEHATIFPVAGDGAYFEDVDGHCYLDMNQVDIAGFLGFAPAPVTEALSTQAARGSSFLLPPEDSIAVAENLAERVGLPFWQFTGAASNSNAEAIRLARVSTGRERVLMFEGKYHGDVEDVLGRNDGDGPNAEAPGRAAHAARGELTISFNDIAALEAALAGGDIACVLSEPM
;
A
#
# COMPACT_ATOMS: atom_id res chain seq x y z
N MET A 1 -2.04 -11.48 -38.82
CA MET A 1 -1.71 -12.72 -38.11
C MET A 1 -2.85 -13.02 -37.17
N SER A 2 -3.57 -14.13 -37.35
CA SER A 2 -4.64 -14.56 -36.43
C SER A 2 -4.00 -14.92 -35.09
N VAL A 3 -4.32 -14.17 -34.04
CA VAL A 3 -3.98 -14.57 -32.69
C VAL A 3 -4.74 -15.87 -32.42
N GLY A 4 -4.01 -16.99 -32.30
CA GLY A 4 -4.60 -18.30 -32.04
C GLY A 4 -5.50 -18.23 -30.79
N ARG A 5 -6.66 -18.83 -30.85
CA ARG A 5 -7.62 -18.87 -29.73
C ARG A 5 -6.96 -19.65 -28.59
N ILE A 6 -6.85 -19.03 -27.42
CA ILE A 6 -6.30 -19.68 -26.21
C ILE A 6 -7.20 -20.88 -25.87
N ASP A 7 -6.61 -22.07 -25.73
CA ASP A 7 -7.30 -23.25 -25.24
C ASP A 7 -7.49 -23.16 -23.73
N THR A 8 -8.66 -22.73 -23.31
CA THR A 8 -9.01 -22.56 -21.90
C THR A 8 -8.97 -23.86 -21.10
N ALA A 9 -9.25 -25.01 -21.73
CA ALA A 9 -9.19 -26.32 -21.06
C ALA A 9 -7.71 -26.71 -20.76
N ALA A 10 -6.81 -26.50 -21.73
CA ALA A 10 -5.38 -26.71 -21.51
C ALA A 10 -4.83 -25.78 -20.45
N LEU A 11 -5.28 -24.50 -20.43
CA LEU A 11 -4.88 -23.52 -19.41
C LEU A 11 -5.32 -23.96 -18.01
N HIS A 12 -6.56 -24.47 -17.84
CA HIS A 12 -7.04 -24.98 -16.56
C HIS A 12 -6.24 -26.20 -16.07
N LEU A 13 -5.87 -27.10 -16.97
CA LEU A 13 -5.06 -28.26 -16.61
C LEU A 13 -3.65 -27.84 -16.19
N LEU A 14 -3.03 -26.92 -16.92
CA LEU A 14 -1.73 -26.38 -16.59
C LEU A 14 -1.75 -25.69 -15.22
N ARG A 15 -2.73 -24.81 -14.97
CA ARG A 15 -2.89 -24.14 -13.68
C ARG A 15 -3.01 -25.14 -12.54
N LYS A 16 -3.88 -26.15 -12.67
CA LYS A 16 -4.02 -27.19 -11.64
C LYS A 16 -2.71 -27.95 -11.37
N HIS A 17 -1.90 -28.18 -12.41
CA HIS A 17 -0.61 -28.81 -12.27
C HIS A 17 0.38 -27.89 -11.51
N GLU A 18 0.46 -26.62 -11.91
CA GLU A 18 1.35 -25.62 -11.29
C GLU A 18 0.98 -25.38 -9.81
N ASP A 19 -0.30 -25.27 -9.49
CA ASP A 19 -0.78 -25.12 -8.11
C ASP A 19 -0.36 -26.31 -7.23
N ALA A 20 -0.51 -27.54 -7.75
CA ALA A 20 -0.11 -28.74 -7.02
C ALA A 20 1.41 -28.81 -6.83
N GLU A 21 2.16 -28.45 -7.85
CA GLU A 21 3.62 -28.42 -7.80
C GLU A 21 4.11 -27.33 -6.84
N PHE A 22 3.49 -26.14 -6.85
CA PHE A 22 3.77 -25.08 -5.90
C PHE A 22 3.61 -25.55 -4.45
N VAL A 23 2.48 -26.16 -4.11
CA VAL A 23 2.22 -26.70 -2.77
C VAL A 23 3.26 -27.76 -2.38
N ARG A 24 3.64 -28.63 -3.32
CA ARG A 24 4.65 -29.67 -3.08
C ARG A 24 6.03 -29.09 -2.77
N ARG A 25 6.39 -27.98 -3.42
CA ARG A 25 7.69 -27.32 -3.27
C ARG A 25 7.79 -26.42 -2.04
N HIS A 26 6.67 -26.06 -1.39
CA HIS A 26 6.62 -25.12 -0.26
C HIS A 26 6.09 -25.76 1.05
N PRO A 27 6.70 -26.88 1.52
CA PRO A 27 6.23 -27.57 2.71
C PRO A 27 6.40 -26.76 3.99
N ARG A 28 7.47 -25.97 4.12
CA ARG A 28 7.73 -25.14 5.29
C ARG A 28 6.82 -23.95 5.37
N SER A 29 6.58 -23.27 4.24
CA SER A 29 5.61 -22.19 4.16
C SER A 29 4.22 -22.65 4.57
N ARG A 30 3.79 -23.84 4.12
CA ARG A 30 2.52 -24.45 4.53
C ARG A 30 2.46 -24.73 6.04
N GLU A 31 3.52 -25.30 6.62
CA GLU A 31 3.62 -25.53 8.07
C GLU A 31 3.48 -24.23 8.87
N LEU A 32 4.18 -23.17 8.44
CA LEU A 32 4.10 -21.86 9.09
C LEU A 32 2.72 -21.24 8.97
N LEU A 33 2.07 -21.36 7.81
CA LEU A 33 0.70 -20.87 7.62
C LEU A 33 -0.28 -21.57 8.56
N GLU A 34 -0.21 -22.91 8.67
CA GLU A 34 -1.06 -23.66 9.60
C GLU A 34 -0.79 -23.26 11.06
N ARG A 35 0.47 -23.13 11.44
CA ARG A 35 0.85 -22.65 12.79
C ARG A 35 0.32 -21.25 13.05
N GLY A 36 0.41 -20.35 12.06
CA GLY A 36 -0.07 -18.97 12.15
C GLY A 36 -1.57 -18.86 12.39
N ARG A 37 -2.37 -19.79 11.85
CA ARG A 37 -3.85 -19.82 12.01
C ARG A 37 -4.29 -19.99 13.45
N ALA A 38 -3.43 -20.48 14.33
CA ALA A 38 -3.75 -20.60 15.75
C ALA A 38 -3.83 -19.23 16.47
N SER A 39 -3.25 -18.18 15.90
CA SER A 39 -3.12 -16.87 16.55
C SER A 39 -3.42 -15.68 15.63
N MET A 40 -3.54 -15.90 14.32
CA MET A 40 -3.77 -14.85 13.32
C MET A 40 -4.89 -15.26 12.35
N PRO A 41 -5.86 -14.39 12.06
CA PRO A 41 -6.88 -14.65 11.02
C PRO A 41 -6.21 -14.97 9.67
N GLY A 42 -6.58 -16.12 9.09
CA GLY A 42 -5.95 -16.59 7.84
C GLY A 42 -4.51 -17.07 7.96
N GLY A 43 -3.89 -17.03 9.15
CA GLY A 43 -2.50 -17.45 9.40
C GLY A 43 -1.44 -16.41 9.04
N VAL A 44 -1.85 -15.17 8.77
CA VAL A 44 -1.01 -14.05 8.32
C VAL A 44 -1.24 -12.80 9.16
N PRO A 45 -0.27 -11.87 9.25
CA PRO A 45 -0.39 -10.66 10.08
C PRO A 45 -1.57 -9.77 9.71
N MET A 46 -1.93 -9.69 8.43
CA MET A 46 -3.09 -8.94 7.94
C MET A 46 -3.86 -9.81 6.95
N SER A 47 -5.18 -9.93 7.14
CA SER A 47 -6.02 -10.87 6.39
C SER A 47 -6.02 -10.66 4.88
N TRP A 48 -5.79 -9.42 4.39
CA TRP A 48 -5.66 -9.14 2.96
C TRP A 48 -4.48 -9.88 2.29
N MET A 49 -3.43 -10.24 3.06
CA MET A 49 -2.27 -10.99 2.54
C MET A 49 -2.64 -12.39 2.03
N THR A 50 -3.75 -12.96 2.48
CA THR A 50 -4.25 -14.25 1.94
C THR A 50 -4.83 -14.13 0.55
N GLY A 51 -5.21 -12.94 0.12
CA GLY A 51 -5.82 -12.65 -1.18
C GLY A 51 -4.86 -12.06 -2.21
N LEU A 52 -3.58 -11.84 -1.86
CA LEU A 52 -2.60 -11.27 -2.79
C LEU A 52 -2.33 -12.17 -4.00
N TYR A 53 -2.36 -13.48 -3.77
CA TYR A 53 -2.04 -14.48 -4.78
C TYR A 53 -3.07 -15.60 -4.74
N GLU A 54 -3.27 -16.25 -5.86
CA GLU A 54 -4.17 -17.39 -5.96
C GLU A 54 -3.57 -18.71 -5.41
N HIS A 55 -2.29 -18.68 -5.02
CA HIS A 55 -1.60 -19.81 -4.37
C HIS A 55 -1.38 -19.56 -2.88
N ALA A 56 -0.93 -20.59 -2.15
CA ALA A 56 -0.62 -20.49 -0.72
C ALA A 56 0.49 -19.45 -0.47
N THR A 57 0.37 -18.74 0.66
CA THR A 57 1.35 -17.73 1.10
C THR A 57 2.72 -18.35 1.32
N ILE A 58 3.76 -17.72 0.80
CA ILE A 58 5.17 -18.01 1.11
C ILE A 58 5.65 -17.11 2.25
N PHE A 59 6.69 -17.55 2.96
CA PHE A 59 7.26 -16.81 4.09
C PHE A 59 8.72 -16.44 3.78
N PRO A 60 9.02 -15.17 3.47
CA PRO A 60 10.37 -14.73 3.19
C PRO A 60 11.24 -14.77 4.45
N VAL A 61 12.54 -15.06 4.30
CA VAL A 61 13.54 -15.10 5.37
C VAL A 61 14.69 -14.12 5.18
N ALA A 62 15.02 -13.78 3.94
CA ALA A 62 16.10 -12.86 3.61
C ALA A 62 15.84 -12.14 2.28
N GLY A 63 16.51 -11.02 2.06
CA GLY A 63 16.51 -10.32 0.79
C GLY A 63 17.82 -9.57 0.58
N ASP A 64 18.27 -9.51 -0.67
CA ASP A 64 19.45 -8.75 -1.09
C ASP A 64 19.21 -8.17 -2.49
N GLY A 65 19.42 -6.86 -2.63
CA GLY A 65 19.16 -6.15 -3.89
C GLY A 65 17.72 -6.38 -4.39
N ALA A 66 17.56 -6.94 -5.56
CA ALA A 66 16.26 -7.22 -6.18
C ALA A 66 15.71 -8.62 -5.89
N TYR A 67 16.34 -9.39 -5.03
CA TYR A 67 15.96 -10.78 -4.78
C TYR A 67 15.61 -11.02 -3.32
N PHE A 68 14.68 -11.94 -3.08
CA PHE A 68 14.40 -12.46 -1.74
C PHE A 68 14.35 -13.99 -1.74
N GLU A 69 14.58 -14.59 -0.58
CA GLU A 69 14.55 -16.03 -0.33
C GLU A 69 13.41 -16.36 0.64
N ASP A 70 12.71 -17.45 0.38
CA ASP A 70 11.69 -17.97 1.29
C ASP A 70 12.23 -19.04 2.24
N VAL A 71 11.40 -19.46 3.21
CA VAL A 71 11.74 -20.49 4.20
C VAL A 71 11.96 -21.88 3.60
N ASP A 72 11.54 -22.09 2.35
CA ASP A 72 11.70 -23.34 1.60
C ASP A 72 13.00 -23.34 0.76
N GLY A 73 13.76 -22.22 0.77
CA GLY A 73 15.03 -22.05 0.07
C GLY A 73 14.91 -21.65 -1.40
N HIS A 74 13.75 -21.12 -1.80
CA HIS A 74 13.55 -20.61 -3.15
C HIS A 74 13.92 -19.13 -3.20
N CYS A 75 14.63 -18.74 -4.26
CA CYS A 75 15.00 -17.36 -4.54
C CYS A 75 14.08 -16.78 -5.62
N TYR A 76 13.56 -15.58 -5.38
CA TYR A 76 12.62 -14.86 -6.24
C TYR A 76 13.17 -13.49 -6.62
N LEU A 77 12.97 -13.09 -7.86
CA LEU A 77 13.11 -11.71 -8.28
C LEU A 77 11.85 -10.94 -7.84
N ASP A 78 12.03 -9.90 -7.05
CA ASP A 78 10.94 -9.04 -6.60
C ASP A 78 10.55 -8.05 -7.71
N MET A 79 9.48 -8.36 -8.43
CA MET A 79 8.89 -7.49 -9.46
C MET A 79 7.84 -6.53 -8.89
N ASN A 80 7.46 -6.71 -7.61
CA ASN A 80 6.47 -5.86 -6.94
C ASN A 80 7.13 -4.67 -6.20
N GLN A 81 8.39 -4.84 -5.76
CA GLN A 81 9.15 -3.84 -4.99
C GLN A 81 8.41 -3.39 -3.70
N VAL A 82 7.72 -4.32 -3.05
CA VAL A 82 6.93 -4.03 -1.84
C VAL A 82 5.97 -2.85 -2.07
N ASP A 83 5.18 -2.92 -3.14
CA ASP A 83 4.29 -1.86 -3.61
C ASP A 83 5.02 -0.50 -3.76
N ILE A 84 6.21 -0.53 -4.40
CA ILE A 84 7.11 0.60 -4.65
C ILE A 84 7.87 1.10 -3.39
N ALA A 85 7.53 0.66 -2.18
CA ALA A 85 8.27 1.04 -0.97
C ALA A 85 9.72 0.52 -0.97
N GLY A 86 9.98 -0.58 -1.69
CA GLY A 86 11.27 -1.26 -1.77
C GLY A 86 12.17 -0.85 -2.94
N PHE A 87 11.99 0.32 -3.56
CA PHE A 87 12.71 0.71 -4.79
C PHE A 87 14.24 0.85 -4.63
N LEU A 88 14.77 0.87 -3.41
CA LEU A 88 16.22 0.76 -3.13
C LEU A 88 16.72 -0.68 -3.09
N GLY A 89 15.83 -1.67 -3.23
CA GLY A 89 16.11 -3.07 -3.03
C GLY A 89 16.16 -3.49 -1.56
N PHE A 90 16.31 -4.80 -1.34
CA PHE A 90 16.43 -5.36 -0.01
C PHE A 90 17.83 -5.08 0.58
N ALA A 91 17.87 -4.81 1.87
CA ALA A 91 19.10 -4.66 2.68
C ALA A 91 20.17 -3.74 2.09
N PRO A 92 19.87 -2.52 1.57
CA PRO A 92 20.90 -1.62 1.08
C PRO A 92 21.89 -1.26 2.19
N ALA A 93 23.17 -1.51 1.97
CA ALA A 93 24.21 -1.43 3.01
C ALA A 93 24.24 -0.10 3.80
N PRO A 94 24.12 1.10 3.18
CA PRO A 94 24.12 2.34 3.94
C PRO A 94 22.92 2.46 4.89
N VAL A 95 21.75 1.94 4.51
CA VAL A 95 20.53 1.98 5.34
C VAL A 95 20.63 0.98 6.49
N THR A 96 21.09 -0.24 6.22
CA THR A 96 21.30 -1.27 7.25
C THR A 96 22.31 -0.85 8.29
N GLU A 97 23.40 -0.22 7.89
CA GLU A 97 24.43 0.30 8.79
C GLU A 97 23.87 1.44 9.68
N ALA A 98 23.18 2.40 9.09
CA ALA A 98 22.55 3.49 9.82
C ALA A 98 21.52 3.01 10.84
N LEU A 99 20.64 2.09 10.42
CA LEU A 99 19.63 1.49 11.31
C LEU A 99 20.27 0.70 12.47
N SER A 100 21.28 -0.12 12.20
CA SER A 100 21.99 -0.89 13.22
C SER A 100 22.69 0.02 14.23
N THR A 101 23.34 1.07 13.74
CA THR A 101 24.00 2.06 14.57
C THR A 101 23.01 2.79 15.48
N GLN A 102 21.89 3.25 14.92
CA GLN A 102 20.88 3.96 15.68
C GLN A 102 20.15 3.04 16.66
N ALA A 103 19.85 1.80 16.28
CA ALA A 103 19.21 0.82 17.16
C ALA A 103 20.05 0.55 18.44
N ALA A 104 21.39 0.50 18.31
CA ALA A 104 22.30 0.35 19.45
C ALA A 104 22.31 1.57 20.40
N ARG A 105 21.88 2.74 19.94
CA ARG A 105 21.77 3.99 20.70
C ARG A 105 20.37 4.29 21.23
N GLY A 106 19.39 3.48 20.83
CA GLY A 106 17.98 3.68 21.10
C GLY A 106 17.21 4.28 19.89
N SER A 107 15.98 3.82 19.68
CA SER A 107 15.16 4.19 18.52
C SER A 107 13.81 4.81 18.88
N SER A 108 13.42 4.80 20.16
CA SER A 108 12.11 5.28 20.61
C SER A 108 12.24 6.41 21.60
N PHE A 109 12.23 7.64 21.11
CA PHE A 109 12.30 8.84 21.91
C PHE A 109 11.01 9.66 21.72
N LEU A 110 10.50 10.23 22.81
CA LEU A 110 9.41 11.20 22.73
C LEU A 110 9.88 12.57 22.20
N LEU A 111 11.18 12.85 22.34
CA LEU A 111 11.80 14.12 21.94
C LEU A 111 12.37 14.01 20.50
N PRO A 112 12.38 15.13 19.74
CA PRO A 112 12.88 15.12 18.37
C PRO A 112 14.40 14.90 18.33
N PRO A 113 14.91 13.98 17.48
CA PRO A 113 16.34 13.83 17.23
C PRO A 113 16.82 14.88 16.20
N GLU A 114 18.13 15.13 16.17
CA GLU A 114 18.77 16.00 15.20
C GLU A 114 18.50 15.58 13.74
N ASP A 115 18.42 14.28 13.49
CA ASP A 115 18.14 13.71 12.17
C ASP A 115 16.81 14.20 11.58
N SER A 116 15.82 14.52 12.42
CA SER A 116 14.54 15.05 11.94
C SER A 116 14.71 16.43 11.28
N ILE A 117 15.65 17.24 11.78
CA ILE A 117 15.97 18.56 11.19
C ILE A 117 16.68 18.36 9.86
N ALA A 118 17.72 17.52 9.82
CA ALA A 118 18.48 17.24 8.60
C ALA A 118 17.60 16.68 7.47
N VAL A 119 16.65 15.79 7.81
CA VAL A 119 15.69 15.26 6.83
C VAL A 119 14.73 16.34 6.34
N ALA A 120 14.21 17.19 7.23
CA ALA A 120 13.30 18.28 6.86
C ALA A 120 13.98 19.32 5.95
N GLU A 121 15.22 19.70 6.23
CA GLU A 121 16.03 20.60 5.40
C GLU A 121 16.27 20.02 4.00
N ASN A 122 16.65 18.74 3.92
CA ASN A 122 16.88 18.05 2.65
C ASN A 122 15.60 17.96 1.81
N LEU A 123 14.46 17.67 2.44
CA LEU A 123 13.16 17.64 1.76
C LEU A 123 12.74 19.03 1.30
N ALA A 124 12.95 20.07 2.12
CA ALA A 124 12.64 21.44 1.75
C ALA A 124 13.44 21.89 0.51
N GLU A 125 14.72 21.55 0.44
CA GLU A 125 15.57 21.84 -0.72
C GLU A 125 15.10 21.11 -1.98
N ARG A 126 14.79 19.80 -1.88
CA ARG A 126 14.42 18.97 -3.03
C ARG A 126 13.02 19.22 -3.57
N VAL A 127 12.06 19.47 -2.68
CA VAL A 127 10.63 19.57 -3.03
C VAL A 127 10.18 21.03 -3.14
N GLY A 128 10.90 21.96 -2.51
CA GLY A 128 10.56 23.39 -2.52
C GLY A 128 9.44 23.78 -1.55
N LEU A 129 9.07 22.89 -0.61
CA LEU A 129 8.12 23.18 0.47
C LEU A 129 8.87 23.44 1.77
N PRO A 130 8.62 24.56 2.47
CA PRO A 130 9.46 24.99 3.59
C PRO A 130 9.20 24.25 4.91
N PHE A 131 8.04 23.60 5.07
CA PHE A 131 7.63 22.96 6.32
C PHE A 131 7.26 21.50 6.13
N TRP A 132 7.76 20.65 7.04
CA TRP A 132 7.56 19.21 6.98
C TRP A 132 7.09 18.69 8.34
N GLN A 133 6.16 17.73 8.29
CA GLN A 133 5.69 16.95 9.43
C GLN A 133 5.86 15.48 9.13
N PHE A 134 6.36 14.72 10.10
CA PHE A 134 6.61 13.28 9.96
C PHE A 134 5.54 12.47 10.70
N THR A 135 5.12 11.38 10.10
CA THR A 135 4.17 10.43 10.67
C THR A 135 4.69 9.01 10.56
N GLY A 136 4.05 8.06 11.26
CA GLY A 136 4.47 6.66 11.26
C GLY A 136 4.14 5.88 9.98
N ALA A 137 3.18 6.37 9.16
CA ALA A 137 2.76 5.72 7.93
C ALA A 137 2.06 6.72 7.00
N ALA A 138 1.97 6.40 5.70
CA ALA A 138 1.25 7.21 4.71
C ALA A 138 -0.24 7.41 5.07
N SER A 139 -0.91 6.40 5.62
CA SER A 139 -2.28 6.53 6.13
C SER A 139 -2.41 7.67 7.15
N ASN A 140 -1.48 7.77 8.10
CA ASN A 140 -1.46 8.84 9.08
C ASN A 140 -1.18 10.21 8.44
N SER A 141 -0.25 10.27 7.47
CA SER A 141 0.04 11.51 6.73
C SER A 141 -1.18 12.01 5.97
N ASN A 142 -1.88 11.13 5.29
CA ASN A 142 -3.10 11.48 4.55
C ASN A 142 -4.21 11.95 5.50
N ALA A 143 -4.42 11.28 6.65
CA ALA A 143 -5.38 11.72 7.66
C ALA A 143 -5.06 13.13 8.18
N GLU A 144 -3.79 13.42 8.48
CA GLU A 144 -3.35 14.76 8.93
C GLU A 144 -3.52 15.82 7.82
N ALA A 145 -3.13 15.50 6.58
CA ALA A 145 -3.27 16.40 5.45
C ALA A 145 -4.75 16.76 5.18
N ILE A 146 -5.65 15.77 5.21
CA ILE A 146 -7.10 15.98 5.06
C ILE A 146 -7.63 16.87 6.19
N ARG A 147 -7.23 16.61 7.43
CA ARG A 147 -7.64 17.42 8.58
C ARG A 147 -7.19 18.87 8.45
N LEU A 148 -5.93 19.10 8.06
CA LEU A 148 -5.38 20.43 7.82
C LEU A 148 -6.10 21.15 6.68
N ALA A 149 -6.40 20.45 5.59
CA ALA A 149 -7.16 20.99 4.47
C ALA A 149 -8.56 21.44 4.90
N ARG A 150 -9.26 20.59 5.68
CA ARG A 150 -10.59 20.94 6.24
C ARG A 150 -10.54 22.17 7.14
N VAL A 151 -9.56 22.22 8.04
CA VAL A 151 -9.38 23.40 8.94
C VAL A 151 -9.08 24.67 8.14
N SER A 152 -8.22 24.58 7.14
CA SER A 152 -7.78 25.74 6.34
C SER A 152 -8.85 26.27 5.40
N THR A 153 -9.72 25.40 4.88
CA THR A 153 -10.74 25.76 3.89
C THR A 153 -12.13 25.95 4.47
N GLY A 154 -12.41 25.38 5.65
CA GLY A 154 -13.77 25.27 6.21
C GLY A 154 -14.67 24.31 5.44
N ARG A 155 -14.12 23.49 4.55
CA ARG A 155 -14.85 22.55 3.69
C ARG A 155 -14.69 21.12 4.23
N GLU A 156 -15.60 20.21 3.84
CA GLU A 156 -15.60 18.85 4.42
C GLU A 156 -15.14 17.77 3.45
N ARG A 157 -15.42 17.91 2.14
CA ARG A 157 -15.27 16.82 1.20
C ARG A 157 -13.84 16.67 0.68
N VAL A 158 -13.47 15.41 0.46
CA VAL A 158 -12.20 15.02 -0.20
C VAL A 158 -12.53 14.46 -1.57
N LEU A 159 -11.88 14.96 -2.63
CA LEU A 159 -11.99 14.41 -3.96
C LEU A 159 -10.83 13.47 -4.24
N MET A 160 -11.13 12.29 -4.77
CA MET A 160 -10.17 11.26 -5.16
C MET A 160 -10.48 10.73 -6.55
N PHE A 161 -9.60 9.87 -7.06
CA PHE A 161 -9.75 9.24 -8.36
C PHE A 161 -10.00 7.74 -8.24
N GLU A 162 -10.77 7.18 -9.18
CA GLU A 162 -11.04 5.74 -9.28
C GLU A 162 -9.74 4.93 -9.37
N GLY A 163 -9.72 3.76 -8.74
CA GLY A 163 -8.59 2.82 -8.79
C GLY A 163 -7.34 3.26 -8.02
N LYS A 164 -7.40 4.34 -7.22
CA LYS A 164 -6.29 4.84 -6.41
C LYS A 164 -6.37 4.32 -4.97
N TYR A 165 -5.21 4.17 -4.35
CA TYR A 165 -5.08 3.74 -2.96
C TYR A 165 -4.40 4.83 -2.11
N HIS A 166 -5.05 5.23 -1.02
CA HIS A 166 -4.57 6.30 -0.15
C HIS A 166 -4.36 5.89 1.31
N GLY A 167 -4.32 4.60 1.57
CA GLY A 167 -4.14 4.06 2.92
C GLY A 167 -5.44 3.59 3.56
N ASP A 168 -5.32 3.11 4.80
CA ASP A 168 -6.39 2.52 5.59
C ASP A 168 -6.93 3.54 6.61
N VAL A 169 -7.60 4.58 6.10
CA VAL A 169 -8.31 5.60 6.91
C VAL A 169 -9.69 5.84 6.35
N GLU A 170 -10.68 6.03 7.22
CA GLU A 170 -12.10 6.12 6.82
C GLU A 170 -12.40 7.14 5.73
N ASP A 171 -11.69 8.26 5.74
CA ASP A 171 -11.87 9.35 4.77
C ASP A 171 -11.48 8.98 3.33
N VAL A 172 -10.77 7.87 3.13
CA VAL A 172 -10.22 7.46 1.81
C VAL A 172 -10.49 5.99 1.46
N LEU A 173 -11.29 5.29 2.27
CA LEU A 173 -11.62 3.87 2.06
C LEU A 173 -12.68 3.62 0.99
N GLY A 174 -13.31 4.66 0.46
CA GLY A 174 -14.30 4.52 -0.61
C GLY A 174 -13.65 3.96 -1.86
N ARG A 175 -14.15 2.81 -2.31
CA ARG A 175 -13.77 2.19 -3.57
C ARG A 175 -14.89 2.38 -4.57
N ASN A 176 -14.53 2.86 -5.75
CA ASN A 176 -15.40 2.79 -6.92
C ASN A 176 -14.88 1.63 -7.79
N ASP A 177 -15.24 0.40 -7.42
CA ASP A 177 -14.80 -0.83 -8.11
C ASP A 177 -15.65 -1.14 -9.36
N GLY A 178 -16.35 -0.13 -9.89
CA GLY A 178 -17.18 -0.29 -11.10
C GLY A 178 -18.64 -0.70 -10.84
N ASP A 179 -19.01 -1.05 -9.61
CA ASP A 179 -20.38 -1.41 -9.22
C ASP A 179 -21.24 -0.20 -8.80
N GLY A 180 -20.76 1.00 -9.06
CA GLY A 180 -21.44 2.26 -8.73
C GLY A 180 -20.73 3.08 -7.65
N PRO A 181 -21.12 4.35 -7.48
CA PRO A 181 -20.53 5.22 -6.46
C PRO A 181 -20.86 4.63 -5.09
N ASN A 182 -19.82 4.25 -4.33
CA ASN A 182 -19.88 3.73 -2.97
C ASN A 182 -20.07 2.21 -2.82
N ALA A 183 -19.27 1.37 -3.48
CA ALA A 183 -19.00 0.06 -2.93
C ALA A 183 -18.30 0.28 -1.57
N GLU A 184 -19.11 0.29 -0.50
CA GLU A 184 -18.64 0.64 0.83
C GLU A 184 -17.68 -0.45 1.33
N ALA A 185 -16.51 -0.05 1.78
CA ALA A 185 -15.67 -0.94 2.57
C ALA A 185 -16.51 -1.40 3.79
N PRO A 186 -16.58 -2.71 4.07
CA PRO A 186 -17.38 -3.23 5.19
C PRO A 186 -17.01 -2.54 6.51
N GLY A 187 -18.00 -2.03 7.24
CA GLY A 187 -17.80 -1.37 8.53
C GLY A 187 -17.47 0.11 8.47
N ARG A 188 -17.44 0.71 7.30
CA ARG A 188 -17.23 2.16 7.15
C ARG A 188 -18.38 2.97 7.72
N ALA A 189 -18.06 4.05 8.43
CA ALA A 189 -19.10 4.92 8.98
C ALA A 189 -19.81 5.75 7.89
N ALA A 190 -21.15 5.85 7.96
CA ALA A 190 -21.96 6.55 6.96
C ALA A 190 -21.60 8.04 6.76
N HIS A 191 -21.04 8.70 7.78
CA HIS A 191 -20.60 10.10 7.67
C HIS A 191 -19.34 10.23 6.81
N ALA A 192 -18.41 9.27 6.89
CA ALA A 192 -17.19 9.26 6.08
C ALA A 192 -17.51 9.11 4.59
N ALA A 193 -18.47 8.25 4.24
CA ALA A 193 -18.94 8.09 2.87
C ALA A 193 -19.52 9.38 2.25
N ARG A 194 -20.13 10.25 3.06
CA ARG A 194 -20.64 11.55 2.59
C ARG A 194 -19.55 12.59 2.37
N GLY A 195 -18.43 12.47 3.06
CA GLY A 195 -17.27 13.36 2.96
C GLY A 195 -16.36 13.06 1.78
N GLU A 196 -16.68 12.06 0.97
CA GLU A 196 -15.86 11.61 -0.15
C GLU A 196 -16.53 11.85 -1.50
N LEU A 197 -15.73 12.15 -2.50
CA LEU A 197 -16.13 12.20 -3.90
C LEU A 197 -15.07 11.53 -4.74
N THR A 198 -15.45 10.51 -5.50
CA THR A 198 -14.56 9.81 -6.43
C THR A 198 -15.01 10.09 -7.86
N ILE A 199 -14.04 10.44 -8.70
CA ILE A 199 -14.25 10.67 -10.15
C ILE A 199 -13.25 9.85 -10.97
N SER A 200 -13.53 9.64 -12.25
CA SER A 200 -12.58 8.96 -13.13
C SER A 200 -11.32 9.79 -13.35
N PHE A 201 -10.18 9.12 -13.41
CA PHE A 201 -8.89 9.78 -13.67
C PHE A 201 -8.88 10.39 -15.09
N ASN A 202 -8.30 11.59 -15.23
CA ASN A 202 -8.30 12.37 -16.48
C ASN A 202 -9.68 12.88 -16.96
N ASP A 203 -10.73 12.79 -16.17
CA ASP A 203 -12.00 13.45 -16.46
C ASP A 203 -11.97 14.90 -15.96
N ILE A 204 -11.48 15.80 -16.80
CA ILE A 204 -11.36 17.23 -16.48
C ILE A 204 -12.73 17.86 -16.27
N ALA A 205 -13.75 17.46 -17.03
CA ALA A 205 -15.10 18.03 -16.91
C ALA A 205 -15.73 17.67 -15.55
N ALA A 206 -15.57 16.40 -15.10
CA ALA A 206 -16.02 15.99 -13.78
C ALA A 206 -15.25 16.69 -12.66
N LEU A 207 -13.94 16.91 -12.83
CA LEU A 207 -13.13 17.65 -11.86
C LEU A 207 -13.57 19.09 -11.74
N GLU A 208 -13.77 19.80 -12.85
CA GLU A 208 -14.25 21.19 -12.86
C GLU A 208 -15.65 21.32 -12.23
N ALA A 209 -16.56 20.40 -12.56
CA ALA A 209 -17.89 20.36 -11.98
C ALA A 209 -17.86 20.13 -10.46
N ALA A 210 -17.03 19.22 -9.98
CA ALA A 210 -16.85 18.94 -8.56
C ALA A 210 -16.30 20.16 -7.80
N LEU A 211 -15.27 20.81 -8.34
CA LEU A 211 -14.65 21.98 -7.72
C LEU A 211 -15.55 23.21 -7.73
N ALA A 212 -16.42 23.37 -8.75
CA ALA A 212 -17.40 24.46 -8.83
C ALA A 212 -18.42 24.45 -7.69
N GLY A 213 -18.66 23.26 -7.07
CA GLY A 213 -19.53 23.12 -5.89
C GLY A 213 -19.04 23.85 -4.64
N GLY A 214 -17.72 24.10 -4.55
CA GLY A 214 -17.10 24.88 -3.47
C GLY A 214 -17.03 24.18 -2.13
N ASP A 215 -17.33 22.87 -2.05
CA ASP A 215 -17.34 22.06 -0.83
C ASP A 215 -16.13 21.10 -0.69
N ILE A 216 -15.25 21.07 -1.68
CA ILE A 216 -14.05 20.24 -1.69
C ILE A 216 -12.93 20.89 -0.86
N ALA A 217 -12.48 20.22 0.20
CA ALA A 217 -11.38 20.64 1.05
C ALA A 217 -10.01 20.39 0.37
N CYS A 218 -9.84 19.23 -0.25
CA CYS A 218 -8.63 18.87 -0.98
C CYS A 218 -8.93 17.83 -2.08
N VAL A 219 -8.00 17.76 -3.02
CA VAL A 219 -7.90 16.67 -4.02
C VAL A 219 -6.72 15.80 -3.62
N LEU A 220 -6.95 14.50 -3.50
CA LEU A 220 -5.92 13.51 -3.17
C LEU A 220 -5.69 12.61 -4.38
N SER A 221 -4.43 12.46 -4.79
CA SER A 221 -4.06 11.66 -5.96
C SER A 221 -2.71 10.97 -5.73
N GLU A 222 -2.55 9.79 -6.30
CA GLU A 222 -1.22 9.20 -6.47
C GLU A 222 -0.50 9.91 -7.61
N PRO A 223 0.81 10.18 -7.47
CA PRO A 223 1.63 10.73 -8.55
C PRO A 223 1.94 9.62 -9.55
N MET A 224 1.26 9.58 -10.67
CA MET A 224 1.51 8.63 -11.75
C MET A 224 1.76 9.33 -13.06
#